data_78d2e7e15a2751529719cf49614296ab
#
_entry.id   78d2e7e15a2751529719cf49614296ab
#
_cell.length_a   1.000
_cell.length_b   1.000
_cell.length_c   1.000
_cell.angle_alpha   90.00
_cell.angle_beta   90.00
_cell.angle_gamma   90.00
#
_symmetry.space_group_name_H-M   'P 1'
#
loop_
_entity.id
_entity.type
_entity.pdbx_description
1 polymer ?
#
loop_
_entity_poly.entity_id
_entity_poly.type
_entity_poly.pdbx_seq_one_letter_code
_entity_poly.pdbx_strand_id
1 'polypeptide(L)'
;MIENEFPEAFVSRLKTQFGKEADAMLQALQLSPAVSVRKREVAPIWDNEEVIPYCPGGVYLQQRPSFTLDPRFHLGEYYPQESSSMSIGLVFHQLNQRYQFKKILDTCAAPGGKSLLVLSAMDDDAILLSNEIVGKRNFILQENLCKWSDPRSIVIQNQVKEIPQSETFDCIVLDAPCSGEGMFRKDPMARKEWSMEGVKQCASIQQELIHEAYRLLRPGGVLIYSTCTFNREENEMQCLEMSESEKWRSITDLEMPIQARKVQEADFCAWRFLPHEGPGEGFFCAVWEKKSSDSRERKRFKSGVRKLEWTPLMKKEKQEVADLLSVSDIPMWRNEHNEVSYFLGDIADWEGLNIRQLGVPLGQWIKKFSPHVGILRSDLAAENITRVDVSDEEALTLLRGEDLRSTESLPAGWAIAQWKGRDLTWMKGVQNRWSNHYPKDWRIRYL
;
A
#
# COMPACT_ATOMS: atom_id res chain seq x y z
N MET A 1 16.60 6.96 -34.46
CA MET A 1 16.09 5.58 -34.21
C MET A 1 15.53 5.40 -32.81
N ILE A 2 15.96 6.17 -31.81
CA ILE A 2 15.43 6.15 -30.42
C ILE A 2 13.94 6.58 -30.38
N GLU A 3 13.56 7.51 -31.22
CA GLU A 3 12.18 8.08 -31.27
C GLU A 3 11.11 7.07 -31.71
N ASN A 4 11.48 6.00 -32.44
CA ASN A 4 10.51 5.02 -32.95
C ASN A 4 9.98 4.03 -31.88
N GLU A 5 10.50 4.07 -30.66
CA GLU A 5 10.05 3.21 -29.55
C GLU A 5 8.99 3.84 -28.67
N PHE A 6 8.75 5.15 -28.83
CA PHE A 6 7.77 5.92 -28.07
C PHE A 6 6.70 6.51 -28.99
N PRO A 7 5.46 6.75 -28.51
CA PRO A 7 4.45 7.45 -29.28
C PRO A 7 4.93 8.85 -29.69
N GLU A 8 4.78 9.21 -30.97
CA GLU A 8 5.23 10.53 -31.50
C GLU A 8 4.68 11.71 -30.69
N ALA A 9 3.42 11.62 -30.28
CA ALA A 9 2.78 12.65 -29.47
C ALA A 9 3.45 12.79 -28.09
N PHE A 10 3.90 11.69 -27.49
CA PHE A 10 4.66 11.72 -26.23
C PHE A 10 6.01 12.41 -26.41
N VAL A 11 6.76 12.04 -27.45
CA VAL A 11 8.08 12.64 -27.77
C VAL A 11 7.93 14.15 -28.01
N SER A 12 6.95 14.55 -28.81
CA SER A 12 6.69 15.96 -29.11
C SER A 12 6.37 16.77 -27.85
N ARG A 13 5.54 16.22 -26.96
CA ARG A 13 5.22 16.86 -25.67
C ARG A 13 6.44 16.98 -24.79
N LEU A 14 7.20 15.90 -24.65
CA LEU A 14 8.40 15.87 -23.80
C LEU A 14 9.38 16.95 -24.26
N LYS A 15 9.60 17.09 -25.58
CA LYS A 15 10.45 18.13 -26.17
C LYS A 15 9.89 19.55 -25.92
N THR A 16 8.58 19.73 -26.00
CA THR A 16 7.93 21.01 -25.70
C THR A 16 8.08 21.40 -24.23
N GLN A 17 7.91 20.45 -23.32
CA GLN A 17 7.90 20.68 -21.87
C GLN A 17 9.33 20.83 -21.30
N PHE A 18 10.28 19.99 -21.74
CA PHE A 18 11.62 19.89 -21.16
C PHE A 18 12.74 20.39 -22.08
N GLY A 19 12.41 20.79 -23.31
CA GLY A 19 13.39 21.33 -24.25
C GLY A 19 14.56 20.36 -24.48
N LYS A 20 15.79 20.82 -24.25
CA LYS A 20 17.02 20.02 -24.45
C LYS A 20 17.14 18.82 -23.52
N GLU A 21 16.46 18.81 -22.39
CA GLU A 21 16.50 17.68 -21.44
C GLU A 21 15.69 16.46 -21.93
N ALA A 22 14.74 16.67 -22.86
CA ALA A 22 13.89 15.61 -23.38
C ALA A 22 14.70 14.44 -23.97
N ASP A 23 15.82 14.71 -24.66
CA ASP A 23 16.65 13.66 -25.24
C ASP A 23 17.32 12.81 -24.16
N ALA A 24 17.77 13.40 -23.06
CA ALA A 24 18.33 12.67 -21.91
C ALA A 24 17.26 11.83 -21.21
N MET A 25 16.03 12.36 -21.08
CA MET A 25 14.88 11.61 -20.55
C MET A 25 14.54 10.40 -21.41
N LEU A 26 14.44 10.57 -22.74
CA LEU A 26 14.17 9.49 -23.69
C LEU A 26 15.25 8.39 -23.63
N GLN A 27 16.52 8.77 -23.51
CA GLN A 27 17.61 7.82 -23.31
C GLN A 27 17.47 7.07 -21.99
N ALA A 28 17.20 7.77 -20.89
CA ALA A 28 17.02 7.16 -19.59
C ALA A 28 15.84 6.17 -19.54
N LEU A 29 14.75 6.47 -20.24
CA LEU A 29 13.58 5.59 -20.36
C LEU A 29 13.84 4.29 -21.15
N GLN A 30 14.97 4.17 -21.85
CA GLN A 30 15.39 2.94 -22.55
C GLN A 30 16.34 2.06 -21.74
N LEU A 31 16.91 2.61 -20.66
CA LEU A 31 17.79 1.85 -19.78
C LEU A 31 16.99 0.81 -18.97
N SER A 32 17.68 -0.19 -18.43
CA SER A 32 17.05 -1.11 -17.47
C SER A 32 16.62 -0.37 -16.22
N PRO A 33 15.42 -0.65 -15.68
CA PRO A 33 14.95 -0.03 -14.46
C PRO A 33 15.82 -0.43 -13.26
N ALA A 34 16.06 0.49 -12.35
CA ALA A 34 16.67 0.16 -11.07
C ALA A 34 15.75 -0.76 -10.27
N VAL A 35 16.34 -1.70 -9.57
CA VAL A 35 15.62 -2.60 -8.68
C VAL A 35 15.70 -2.06 -7.27
N SER A 36 14.58 -1.74 -6.66
CA SER A 36 14.53 -1.25 -5.28
C SER A 36 13.45 -1.96 -4.48
N VAL A 37 13.72 -2.11 -3.20
CA VAL A 37 12.80 -2.72 -2.24
C VAL A 37 12.80 -1.90 -0.96
N ARG A 38 11.71 -2.00 -0.21
CA ARG A 38 11.65 -1.50 1.16
C ARG A 38 11.51 -2.65 2.13
N LYS A 39 12.45 -2.78 3.04
CA LYS A 39 12.46 -3.78 4.11
C LYS A 39 11.55 -3.32 5.27
N ARG A 40 10.93 -4.28 5.93
CA ARG A 40 10.16 -4.03 7.16
C ARG A 40 11.09 -3.64 8.31
N GLU A 41 12.21 -4.35 8.43
CA GLU A 41 13.29 -4.05 9.37
C GLU A 41 14.50 -3.49 8.61
N VAL A 42 15.29 -2.63 9.26
CA VAL A 42 16.45 -1.99 8.63
C VAL A 42 17.62 -2.97 8.43
N ALA A 43 17.62 -4.10 9.14
CA ALA A 43 18.68 -5.11 9.05
C ALA A 43 18.93 -5.57 7.60
N PRO A 44 20.20 -5.84 7.20
CA PRO A 44 20.53 -6.32 5.85
C PRO A 44 19.85 -7.65 5.56
N ILE A 45 19.30 -7.81 4.35
CA ILE A 45 18.72 -9.03 3.80
C ILE A 45 19.59 -9.59 2.69
N TRP A 46 20.24 -8.71 1.91
CA TRP A 46 21.12 -9.07 0.80
C TRP A 46 22.53 -8.51 1.01
N ASP A 47 23.52 -9.17 0.41
CA ASP A 47 24.86 -8.64 0.33
C ASP A 47 24.90 -7.40 -0.59
N ASN A 48 25.69 -6.40 -0.23
CA ASN A 48 25.92 -5.18 -1.02
C ASN A 48 24.62 -4.36 -1.32
N GLU A 49 23.74 -4.20 -0.32
CA GLU A 49 22.62 -3.27 -0.41
C GLU A 49 23.10 -1.82 -0.48
N GLU A 50 22.60 -1.05 -1.44
CA GLU A 50 22.80 0.40 -1.49
C GLU A 50 21.59 1.09 -0.88
N VAL A 51 21.80 1.80 0.22
CA VAL A 51 20.71 2.44 1.01
C VAL A 51 20.09 3.60 0.24
N ILE A 52 18.77 3.70 0.28
CA ILE A 52 18.01 4.88 -0.18
C ILE A 52 17.90 5.86 1.00
N PRO A 53 18.62 7.00 0.98
CA PRO A 53 18.84 7.82 2.19
C PRO A 53 17.55 8.41 2.80
N TYR A 54 16.51 8.59 2.00
CA TYR A 54 15.25 9.21 2.39
C TYR A 54 14.15 8.20 2.75
N CYS A 55 14.46 6.90 2.75
CA CYS A 55 13.49 5.87 3.10
C CYS A 55 14.13 4.85 4.07
N PRO A 56 13.76 4.86 5.35
CA PRO A 56 14.20 3.82 6.28
C PRO A 56 13.85 2.42 5.75
N GLY A 57 14.85 1.54 5.68
CA GLY A 57 14.71 0.21 5.09
C GLY A 57 14.68 0.16 3.56
N GLY A 58 14.68 1.32 2.88
CA GLY A 58 14.77 1.39 1.41
C GLY A 58 16.18 1.07 0.91
N VAL A 59 16.29 0.17 -0.07
CA VAL A 59 17.58 -0.22 -0.68
C VAL A 59 17.43 -0.47 -2.17
N TYR A 60 18.52 -0.20 -2.91
CA TYR A 60 18.71 -0.67 -4.28
C TYR A 60 19.38 -2.03 -4.26
N LEU A 61 18.98 -2.88 -5.19
CA LEU A 61 19.58 -4.20 -5.42
C LEU A 61 20.33 -4.21 -6.75
N GLN A 62 21.51 -4.82 -6.77
CA GLN A 62 22.31 -4.93 -8.01
C GLN A 62 21.62 -5.77 -9.08
N GLN A 63 20.85 -6.79 -8.68
CA GLN A 63 20.12 -7.68 -9.58
C GLN A 63 18.70 -7.88 -9.08
N ARG A 64 17.76 -8.05 -10.01
CA ARG A 64 16.36 -8.36 -9.69
C ARG A 64 16.24 -9.85 -9.32
N PRO A 65 15.93 -10.18 -8.05
CA PRO A 65 15.63 -11.55 -7.68
C PRO A 65 14.25 -11.97 -8.19
N SER A 66 14.01 -13.28 -8.22
CA SER A 66 12.65 -13.81 -8.38
C SER A 66 11.89 -13.66 -7.06
N PHE A 67 11.31 -12.49 -6.82
CA PHE A 67 10.64 -12.16 -5.56
C PHE A 67 9.63 -13.22 -5.12
N THR A 68 8.85 -13.77 -6.05
CA THR A 68 7.86 -14.81 -5.76
C THR A 68 8.46 -16.13 -5.33
N LEU A 69 9.74 -16.39 -5.60
CA LEU A 69 10.47 -17.58 -5.16
C LEU A 69 11.29 -17.34 -3.87
N ASP A 70 11.22 -16.15 -3.31
CA ASP A 70 11.88 -15.82 -2.04
C ASP A 70 10.85 -15.93 -0.89
N PRO A 71 11.02 -16.88 0.07
CA PRO A 71 10.11 -16.99 1.20
C PRO A 71 9.99 -15.70 2.03
N ARG A 72 11.04 -14.85 2.08
CA ARG A 72 11.01 -13.57 2.80
C ARG A 72 9.97 -12.59 2.24
N PHE A 73 9.71 -12.62 0.92
CA PHE A 73 8.64 -11.85 0.30
C PHE A 73 7.26 -12.28 0.81
N HIS A 74 7.05 -13.58 0.98
CA HIS A 74 5.81 -14.15 1.52
C HIS A 74 5.68 -13.93 3.03
N LEU A 75 6.80 -13.79 3.71
CA LEU A 75 6.87 -13.42 5.13
C LEU A 75 6.60 -11.92 5.37
N GLY A 76 6.59 -11.09 4.33
CA GLY A 76 6.43 -9.64 4.46
C GLY A 76 7.67 -8.94 5.04
N GLU A 77 8.85 -9.56 4.93
CA GLU A 77 10.10 -8.93 5.40
C GLU A 77 10.53 -7.76 4.51
N TYR A 78 10.08 -7.73 3.26
CA TYR A 78 10.28 -6.62 2.35
C TYR A 78 9.15 -6.50 1.32
N TYR A 79 9.07 -5.33 0.73
CA TYR A 79 8.13 -4.99 -0.34
C TYR A 79 8.89 -4.38 -1.53
N PRO A 80 8.78 -4.95 -2.77
CA PRO A 80 9.33 -4.32 -3.98
C PRO A 80 8.65 -2.99 -4.26
N GLN A 81 9.38 -1.91 -4.16
CA GLN A 81 8.84 -0.56 -4.33
C GLN A 81 9.78 0.31 -5.15
N GLU A 82 9.24 1.14 -6.01
CA GLU A 82 9.97 2.11 -6.80
C GLU A 82 10.50 3.23 -5.89
N SER A 83 11.77 3.59 -6.06
CA SER A 83 12.49 4.45 -5.12
C SER A 83 11.91 5.86 -5.01
N SER A 84 11.57 6.53 -6.13
CA SER A 84 11.02 7.90 -6.09
C SER A 84 9.72 7.95 -5.29
N SER A 85 8.86 6.94 -5.43
CA SER A 85 7.60 6.82 -4.70
C SER A 85 7.79 6.62 -3.20
N MET A 86 8.96 6.12 -2.76
CA MET A 86 9.30 5.99 -1.34
C MET A 86 9.43 7.37 -0.64
N SER A 87 9.63 8.46 -1.39
CA SER A 87 9.66 9.82 -0.85
C SER A 87 8.37 10.22 -0.13
N ILE A 88 7.24 9.57 -0.44
CA ILE A 88 5.97 9.78 0.28
C ILE A 88 6.11 9.46 1.77
N GLY A 89 6.92 8.47 2.13
CA GLY A 89 7.20 8.16 3.55
C GLY A 89 7.89 9.31 4.27
N LEU A 90 8.88 9.95 3.64
CA LEU A 90 9.55 11.13 4.16
C LEU A 90 8.59 12.33 4.28
N VAL A 91 7.81 12.58 3.23
CA VAL A 91 6.79 13.66 3.22
C VAL A 91 5.78 13.45 4.34
N PHE A 92 5.21 12.25 4.43
CA PHE A 92 4.23 11.91 5.47
C PHE A 92 4.83 12.05 6.88
N HIS A 93 6.04 11.57 7.10
CA HIS A 93 6.72 11.66 8.40
C HIS A 93 6.87 13.13 8.86
N GLN A 94 7.37 14.02 8.00
CA GLN A 94 7.52 15.45 8.31
C GLN A 94 6.17 16.11 8.63
N LEU A 95 5.14 15.77 7.88
CA LEU A 95 3.79 16.28 8.09
C LEU A 95 3.20 15.73 9.40
N ASN A 96 3.39 14.44 9.68
CA ASN A 96 2.87 13.81 10.89
C ASN A 96 3.50 14.41 12.16
N GLN A 97 4.78 14.78 12.13
CA GLN A 97 5.42 15.50 13.22
C GLN A 97 4.78 16.86 13.54
N ARG A 98 4.21 17.54 12.52
CA ARG A 98 3.57 18.86 12.67
C ARG A 98 2.08 18.75 13.04
N TYR A 99 1.37 17.83 12.38
CA TYR A 99 -0.09 17.78 12.39
C TYR A 99 -0.66 16.67 13.28
N GLN A 100 0.15 15.65 13.64
CA GLN A 100 -0.25 14.50 14.47
C GLN A 100 -1.54 13.84 13.99
N PHE A 101 -1.48 13.30 12.77
CA PHE A 101 -2.61 12.69 12.10
C PHE A 101 -3.15 11.47 12.84
N LYS A 102 -4.48 11.37 12.98
CA LYS A 102 -5.17 10.24 13.62
C LYS A 102 -6.03 9.44 12.65
N LYS A 103 -6.65 10.09 11.68
CA LYS A 103 -7.50 9.46 10.66
C LYS A 103 -6.94 9.76 9.28
N ILE A 104 -6.39 8.73 8.65
CA ILE A 104 -5.66 8.83 7.38
C ILE A 104 -6.39 8.02 6.32
N LEU A 105 -6.50 8.53 5.10
CA LEU A 105 -7.08 7.83 3.95
C LEU A 105 -6.07 7.78 2.80
N ASP A 106 -5.76 6.59 2.30
CA ASP A 106 -5.13 6.37 1.00
C ASP A 106 -6.22 6.03 -0.01
N THR A 107 -6.48 6.92 -0.95
CA THR A 107 -7.69 6.87 -1.80
C THR A 107 -7.59 5.89 -2.96
N CYS A 108 -6.38 5.63 -3.46
CA CYS A 108 -6.09 4.75 -4.61
C CYS A 108 -4.93 3.82 -4.26
N ALA A 109 -5.12 3.04 -3.19
CA ALA A 109 -4.05 2.44 -2.41
C ALA A 109 -3.30 1.29 -3.09
N ALA A 110 -3.97 0.52 -3.97
CA ALA A 110 -3.34 -0.68 -4.54
C ALA A 110 -2.13 -0.34 -5.44
N PRO A 111 -1.07 -1.15 -5.33
CA PRO A 111 -0.95 -2.42 -4.64
C PRO A 111 -0.57 -2.35 -3.14
N GLY A 112 -0.43 -1.15 -2.54
CA GLY A 112 -0.21 -0.99 -1.09
C GLY A 112 1.08 -0.29 -0.69
N GLY A 113 2.00 -0.02 -1.62
CA GLY A 113 3.33 0.52 -1.28
C GLY A 113 3.29 1.83 -0.49
N LYS A 114 2.41 2.78 -0.85
CA LYS A 114 2.25 4.06 -0.14
C LYS A 114 1.53 3.87 1.20
N SER A 115 0.48 3.02 1.24
CA SER A 115 -0.16 2.63 2.51
C SER A 115 0.85 2.06 3.51
N LEU A 116 1.77 1.19 3.06
CA LEU A 116 2.80 0.62 3.91
C LEU A 116 3.82 1.67 4.42
N LEU A 117 4.14 2.70 3.61
CA LEU A 117 4.97 3.83 4.04
C LEU A 117 4.28 4.63 5.16
N VAL A 118 2.99 4.92 4.98
CA VAL A 118 2.17 5.62 5.97
C VAL A 118 2.09 4.84 7.27
N LEU A 119 1.76 3.53 7.22
CA LEU A 119 1.72 2.64 8.39
C LEU A 119 3.01 2.65 9.19
N SER A 120 4.16 2.71 8.50
CA SER A 120 5.47 2.73 9.17
C SER A 120 5.84 4.07 9.79
N ALA A 121 5.14 5.16 9.46
CA ALA A 121 5.47 6.52 9.87
C ALA A 121 4.36 7.22 10.67
N MET A 122 3.19 6.59 10.83
CA MET A 122 2.08 7.12 11.63
C MET A 122 2.19 6.75 13.11
N ASP A 123 1.55 7.53 13.97
CA ASP A 123 1.50 7.30 15.42
C ASP A 123 0.70 6.04 15.79
N ASP A 124 0.94 5.50 16.99
CA ASP A 124 0.34 4.24 17.45
C ASP A 124 -1.20 4.30 17.60
N ASP A 125 -1.76 5.47 17.82
CA ASP A 125 -3.20 5.71 17.96
C ASP A 125 -3.87 6.20 16.66
N ALA A 126 -3.13 6.24 15.54
CA ALA A 126 -3.65 6.61 14.24
C ALA A 126 -4.24 5.38 13.50
N ILE A 127 -5.24 5.63 12.66
CA ILE A 127 -5.87 4.60 11.82
C ILE A 127 -5.73 4.99 10.35
N LEU A 128 -5.29 4.03 9.55
CA LEU A 128 -5.19 4.15 8.09
C LEU A 128 -6.31 3.38 7.40
N LEU A 129 -7.08 4.08 6.58
CA LEU A 129 -7.97 3.47 5.58
C LEU A 129 -7.25 3.43 4.24
N SER A 130 -7.19 2.24 3.62
CA SER A 130 -6.63 2.03 2.29
C SER A 130 -7.75 1.62 1.34
N ASN A 131 -8.10 2.50 0.40
CA ASN A 131 -9.19 2.29 -0.53
C ASN A 131 -8.69 1.84 -1.90
N GLU A 132 -9.35 0.84 -2.47
CA GLU A 132 -9.15 0.43 -3.87
C GLU A 132 -10.47 -0.09 -4.45
N ILE A 133 -10.95 0.56 -5.50
CA ILE A 133 -12.25 0.24 -6.10
C ILE A 133 -12.22 -1.02 -6.95
N VAL A 134 -11.08 -1.32 -7.60
CA VAL A 134 -10.95 -2.46 -8.52
C VAL A 134 -10.72 -3.72 -7.72
N GLY A 135 -11.70 -4.64 -7.72
CA GLY A 135 -11.70 -5.84 -6.87
C GLY A 135 -10.41 -6.68 -6.98
N LYS A 136 -9.90 -6.92 -8.19
CA LYS A 136 -8.64 -7.68 -8.37
C LYS A 136 -7.44 -6.98 -7.73
N ARG A 137 -7.34 -5.66 -7.83
CA ARG A 137 -6.28 -4.88 -7.21
C ARG A 137 -6.47 -4.80 -5.69
N ASN A 138 -7.72 -4.75 -5.23
CA ASN A 138 -8.05 -4.74 -3.80
C ASN A 138 -7.59 -6.03 -3.10
N PHE A 139 -7.69 -7.22 -3.74
CA PHE A 139 -7.13 -8.46 -3.20
C PHE A 139 -5.61 -8.40 -3.01
N ILE A 140 -4.88 -7.79 -3.96
CA ILE A 140 -3.42 -7.60 -3.85
C ILE A 140 -3.10 -6.65 -2.68
N LEU A 141 -3.89 -5.59 -2.52
CA LEU A 141 -3.77 -4.66 -1.41
C LEU A 141 -3.97 -5.37 -0.05
N GLN A 142 -5.04 -6.18 0.08
CA GLN A 142 -5.29 -6.97 1.29
C GLN A 142 -4.12 -7.90 1.61
N GLU A 143 -3.60 -8.63 0.62
CA GLU A 143 -2.44 -9.52 0.78
C GLU A 143 -1.23 -8.74 1.32
N ASN A 144 -0.89 -7.61 0.71
CA ASN A 144 0.30 -6.84 1.09
C ASN A 144 0.16 -6.20 2.48
N LEU A 145 -1.02 -5.67 2.83
CA LEU A 145 -1.26 -5.15 4.16
C LEU A 145 -1.29 -6.25 5.22
N CYS A 146 -1.85 -7.42 4.88
CA CYS A 146 -1.81 -8.58 5.79
C CYS A 146 -0.38 -9.08 6.03
N LYS A 147 0.48 -9.11 5.01
CA LYS A 147 1.91 -9.45 5.17
C LYS A 147 2.64 -8.45 6.07
N TRP A 148 2.27 -7.19 6.03
CA TRP A 148 2.79 -6.15 6.92
C TRP A 148 2.23 -6.23 8.33
N SER A 149 0.99 -6.74 8.45
CA SER A 149 0.32 -7.16 9.68
C SER A 149 0.18 -6.07 10.75
N ASP A 150 -0.35 -4.92 10.34
CA ASP A 150 -0.58 -3.80 11.23
C ASP A 150 -2.06 -3.71 11.65
N PRO A 151 -2.38 -3.80 12.97
CA PRO A 151 -3.77 -3.78 13.43
C PRO A 151 -4.45 -2.41 13.33
N ARG A 152 -3.74 -1.36 12.90
CA ARG A 152 -4.26 0.00 12.69
C ARG A 152 -4.76 0.24 11.27
N SER A 153 -4.78 -0.79 10.41
CA SER A 153 -5.14 -0.69 8.99
C SER A 153 -6.56 -1.17 8.70
N ILE A 154 -7.25 -0.54 7.77
CA ILE A 154 -8.53 -1.00 7.22
C ILE A 154 -8.43 -0.96 5.70
N VAL A 155 -8.80 -2.05 5.01
CA VAL A 155 -8.96 -2.05 3.56
C VAL A 155 -10.43 -1.90 3.22
N ILE A 156 -10.75 -0.92 2.38
CA ILE A 156 -12.11 -0.67 1.91
C ILE A 156 -12.19 -0.76 0.38
N GLN A 157 -13.41 -0.96 -0.12
CA GLN A 157 -13.69 -0.98 -1.56
C GLN A 157 -14.89 -0.07 -1.86
N ASN A 158 -14.62 1.22 -1.97
CA ASN A 158 -15.64 2.23 -2.24
C ASN A 158 -15.26 3.11 -3.43
N GLN A 159 -16.23 3.63 -4.17
CA GLN A 159 -15.98 4.84 -4.94
C GLN A 159 -15.72 5.98 -3.96
N VAL A 160 -14.71 6.83 -4.21
CA VAL A 160 -14.32 7.88 -3.25
C VAL A 160 -15.49 8.82 -2.94
N LYS A 161 -16.33 9.14 -3.93
CA LYS A 161 -17.55 9.95 -3.77
C LYS A 161 -18.62 9.30 -2.86
N GLU A 162 -18.56 7.98 -2.67
CA GLU A 162 -19.51 7.23 -1.83
C GLU A 162 -19.04 7.06 -0.39
N ILE A 163 -17.81 7.50 -0.07
CA ILE A 163 -17.30 7.52 1.31
C ILE A 163 -18.12 8.56 2.09
N PRO A 164 -18.86 8.11 3.15
CA PRO A 164 -19.83 9.00 3.83
C PRO A 164 -19.18 9.98 4.81
N GLN A 165 -17.92 9.74 5.22
CA GLN A 165 -17.18 10.50 6.23
C GLN A 165 -16.72 11.86 5.69
N SER A 166 -17.60 12.88 5.69
CA SER A 166 -17.21 14.25 5.32
C SER A 166 -16.45 14.95 6.46
N GLU A 167 -15.42 15.74 6.11
CA GLU A 167 -14.60 16.51 7.07
C GLU A 167 -14.06 15.68 8.25
N THR A 168 -13.61 14.46 7.94
CA THR A 168 -13.21 13.49 8.96
C THR A 168 -11.71 13.22 8.97
N PHE A 169 -11.07 13.21 7.78
CA PHE A 169 -9.68 12.80 7.66
C PHE A 169 -8.72 13.94 7.94
N ASP A 170 -7.67 13.64 8.71
CA ASP A 170 -6.56 14.56 8.98
C ASP A 170 -5.60 14.64 7.80
N CYS A 171 -5.38 13.50 7.13
CA CYS A 171 -4.51 13.39 5.98
C CYS A 171 -5.13 12.49 4.92
N ILE A 172 -5.04 12.89 3.66
CA ILE A 172 -5.38 12.06 2.51
C ILE A 172 -4.13 11.92 1.64
N VAL A 173 -3.78 10.67 1.33
CA VAL A 173 -2.82 10.33 0.28
C VAL A 173 -3.61 10.01 -0.98
N LEU A 174 -3.40 10.81 -2.02
CA LEU A 174 -3.99 10.62 -3.33
C LEU A 174 -2.87 10.34 -4.34
N ASP A 175 -2.50 9.06 -4.45
CA ASP A 175 -1.70 8.56 -5.56
C ASP A 175 -2.62 8.35 -6.74
N ALA A 176 -2.80 9.40 -7.51
CA ALA A 176 -3.90 9.48 -8.45
C ALA A 176 -3.70 8.53 -9.65
N PRO A 177 -4.78 7.90 -10.15
CA PRO A 177 -4.73 7.22 -11.43
C PRO A 177 -4.20 8.18 -12.50
N CYS A 178 -3.17 7.78 -13.23
CA CYS A 178 -2.47 8.64 -14.18
C CYS A 178 -2.10 7.89 -15.46
N SER A 179 -1.65 8.62 -16.47
CA SER A 179 -1.23 8.06 -17.77
C SER A 179 0.02 7.18 -17.70
N GLY A 180 0.74 7.18 -16.57
CA GLY A 180 1.79 6.23 -16.28
C GLY A 180 3.06 6.38 -17.12
N GLU A 181 3.41 7.58 -17.57
CA GLU A 181 4.61 7.84 -18.37
C GLU A 181 5.89 7.39 -17.66
N GLY A 182 5.93 7.49 -16.32
CA GLY A 182 7.01 6.96 -15.50
C GLY A 182 7.12 5.42 -15.49
N MET A 183 6.11 4.70 -16.00
CA MET A 183 6.17 3.24 -16.14
C MET A 183 6.83 2.77 -17.44
N PHE A 184 7.12 3.67 -18.36
CA PHE A 184 7.61 3.34 -19.70
C PHE A 184 8.91 2.54 -19.71
N ARG A 185 9.75 2.71 -18.71
CA ARG A 185 10.99 1.93 -18.55
C ARG A 185 10.73 0.49 -18.09
N LYS A 186 9.70 0.29 -17.27
CA LYS A 186 9.35 -1.02 -16.67
C LYS A 186 8.38 -1.84 -17.51
N ASP A 187 7.45 -1.16 -18.17
CA ASP A 187 6.33 -1.79 -18.87
C ASP A 187 6.23 -1.31 -20.32
N PRO A 188 6.68 -2.10 -21.30
CA PRO A 188 6.51 -1.79 -22.72
C PRO A 188 5.04 -1.67 -23.17
N MET A 189 4.10 -2.31 -22.44
CA MET A 189 2.67 -2.18 -22.76
C MET A 189 2.15 -0.80 -22.40
N ALA A 190 2.62 -0.18 -21.32
CA ALA A 190 2.27 1.18 -20.95
C ALA A 190 2.61 2.18 -22.07
N ARG A 191 3.72 1.97 -22.80
CA ARG A 191 4.08 2.78 -23.99
C ARG A 191 3.04 2.65 -25.12
N LYS A 192 2.53 1.42 -25.34
CA LYS A 192 1.59 1.14 -26.44
C LYS A 192 0.18 1.64 -26.15
N GLU A 193 -0.22 1.58 -24.90
CA GLU A 193 -1.56 1.99 -24.44
C GLU A 193 -1.68 3.49 -24.21
N TRP A 194 -0.53 4.18 -24.08
CA TRP A 194 -0.50 5.63 -23.85
C TRP A 194 -1.11 6.42 -25.00
N SER A 195 -1.93 7.41 -24.69
CA SER A 195 -2.52 8.32 -25.67
C SER A 195 -2.83 9.67 -25.05
N MET A 196 -2.90 10.72 -25.88
CA MET A 196 -3.35 12.06 -25.46
C MET A 196 -4.75 12.07 -24.87
N GLU A 197 -5.63 11.20 -25.36
CA GLU A 197 -6.97 11.07 -24.82
C GLU A 197 -6.94 10.45 -23.42
N GLY A 198 -6.09 9.42 -23.20
CA GLY A 198 -5.85 8.82 -21.90
C GLY A 198 -5.34 9.85 -20.87
N VAL A 199 -4.41 10.74 -21.27
CA VAL A 199 -3.93 11.83 -20.42
C VAL A 199 -5.07 12.74 -19.97
N LYS A 200 -5.94 13.19 -20.92
CA LYS A 200 -7.10 14.04 -20.61
C LYS A 200 -8.10 13.36 -19.69
N GLN A 201 -8.37 12.07 -19.92
CA GLN A 201 -9.26 11.28 -19.07
C GLN A 201 -8.70 11.16 -17.64
N CYS A 202 -7.40 10.87 -17.50
CA CYS A 202 -6.74 10.84 -16.20
C CYS A 202 -6.81 12.19 -15.49
N ALA A 203 -6.52 13.29 -16.19
CA ALA A 203 -6.60 14.64 -15.63
C ALA A 203 -8.01 14.95 -15.11
N SER A 204 -9.07 14.58 -15.86
CA SER A 204 -10.45 14.75 -15.40
C SER A 204 -10.78 13.93 -14.16
N ILE A 205 -10.34 12.68 -14.10
CA ILE A 205 -10.52 11.81 -12.92
C ILE A 205 -9.79 12.40 -11.70
N GLN A 206 -8.60 12.95 -11.92
CA GLN A 206 -7.81 13.57 -10.85
C GLN A 206 -8.52 14.81 -10.28
N GLN A 207 -9.13 15.65 -11.11
CA GLN A 207 -9.95 16.77 -10.64
C GLN A 207 -11.11 16.32 -9.76
N GLU A 208 -11.83 15.26 -10.17
CA GLU A 208 -12.92 14.70 -9.38
C GLU A 208 -12.39 14.16 -8.03
N LEU A 209 -11.27 13.44 -8.03
CA LEU A 209 -10.67 12.91 -6.81
C LEU A 209 -10.14 13.99 -5.86
N ILE A 210 -9.56 15.08 -6.38
CA ILE A 210 -9.13 16.25 -5.60
C ILE A 210 -10.34 16.93 -4.95
N HIS A 211 -11.45 17.05 -5.70
CA HIS A 211 -12.69 17.61 -5.16
C HIS A 211 -13.25 16.75 -4.01
N GLU A 212 -13.26 15.43 -4.18
CA GLU A 212 -13.68 14.50 -3.13
C GLU A 212 -12.72 14.50 -1.93
N ALA A 213 -11.42 14.59 -2.15
CA ALA A 213 -10.44 14.73 -1.08
C ALA A 213 -10.71 16.00 -0.25
N TYR A 214 -11.05 17.12 -0.91
CA TYR A 214 -11.45 18.33 -0.20
C TYR A 214 -12.68 18.13 0.68
N ARG A 215 -13.69 17.39 0.19
CA ARG A 215 -14.91 17.08 0.95
C ARG A 215 -14.59 16.22 2.19
N LEU A 216 -13.69 15.25 2.04
CA LEU A 216 -13.36 14.27 3.06
C LEU A 216 -12.39 14.81 4.14
N LEU A 217 -11.48 15.71 3.76
CA LEU A 217 -10.56 16.35 4.69
C LEU A 217 -11.28 17.29 5.66
N ARG A 218 -10.90 17.24 6.95
CA ARG A 218 -11.30 18.27 7.89
C ARG A 218 -10.64 19.62 7.57
N PRO A 219 -11.16 20.74 8.06
CA PRO A 219 -10.44 22.02 8.01
C PRO A 219 -9.05 21.89 8.65
N GLY A 220 -8.01 22.39 7.98
CA GLY A 220 -6.61 22.20 8.37
C GLY A 220 -6.06 20.79 8.10
N GLY A 221 -6.84 19.91 7.46
CA GLY A 221 -6.35 18.61 7.01
C GLY A 221 -5.46 18.72 5.76
N VAL A 222 -4.63 17.72 5.52
CA VAL A 222 -3.57 17.74 4.51
C VAL A 222 -3.83 16.72 3.40
N LEU A 223 -3.68 17.17 2.16
CA LEU A 223 -3.65 16.34 0.95
C LEU A 223 -2.22 16.17 0.48
N ILE A 224 -1.77 14.92 0.34
CA ILE A 224 -0.54 14.54 -0.37
C ILE A 224 -0.98 14.02 -1.73
N TYR A 225 -0.78 14.82 -2.77
CA TYR A 225 -1.09 14.50 -4.16
C TYR A 225 0.14 13.96 -4.87
N SER A 226 0.02 12.83 -5.57
CA SER A 226 1.13 12.26 -6.34
C SER A 226 0.65 11.58 -7.62
N THR A 227 1.55 11.53 -8.61
CA THR A 227 1.40 10.77 -9.86
C THR A 227 2.73 10.15 -10.27
N CYS A 228 2.68 9.12 -11.12
CA CYS A 228 3.86 8.56 -11.78
C CYS A 228 3.93 8.98 -13.27
N THR A 229 3.65 10.24 -13.58
CA THR A 229 3.69 10.77 -14.94
C THR A 229 4.47 12.08 -15.02
N PHE A 230 4.84 12.51 -16.24
CA PHE A 230 5.66 13.72 -16.45
C PHE A 230 4.86 14.90 -16.94
N ASN A 231 3.68 14.68 -17.50
CA ASN A 231 2.92 15.72 -18.18
C ASN A 231 2.34 16.77 -17.24
N ARG A 232 2.15 17.98 -17.78
CA ARG A 232 1.63 19.11 -17.00
C ARG A 232 0.15 19.01 -16.69
N GLU A 233 -0.63 18.36 -17.56
CA GLU A 233 -2.08 18.24 -17.43
C GLU A 233 -2.48 17.49 -16.16
N GLU A 234 -1.70 16.46 -15.83
CA GLU A 234 -1.92 15.63 -14.66
C GLU A 234 -1.16 16.12 -13.42
N ASN A 235 -0.24 17.04 -13.56
CA ASN A 235 0.66 17.54 -12.51
C ASN A 235 0.43 19.03 -12.22
N GLU A 236 1.17 19.92 -12.89
CA GLU A 236 1.13 21.35 -12.60
C GLU A 236 -0.23 21.98 -12.86
N MET A 237 -0.98 21.55 -13.87
CA MET A 237 -2.31 22.12 -14.14
C MET A 237 -3.31 21.79 -13.02
N GLN A 238 -3.22 20.60 -12.42
CA GLN A 238 -4.00 20.26 -11.23
C GLN A 238 -3.62 21.17 -10.04
N CYS A 239 -2.31 21.41 -9.88
CA CYS A 239 -1.81 22.30 -8.83
C CYS A 239 -2.20 23.77 -9.06
N LEU A 240 -2.19 24.25 -10.30
CA LEU A 240 -2.63 25.61 -10.65
C LEU A 240 -4.10 25.81 -10.31
N GLU A 241 -4.97 24.88 -10.66
CA GLU A 241 -6.40 24.94 -10.33
C GLU A 241 -6.62 24.96 -8.80
N MET A 242 -5.86 24.16 -8.06
CA MET A 242 -5.92 24.19 -6.59
C MET A 242 -5.41 25.52 -6.04
N SER A 243 -4.33 26.08 -6.58
CA SER A 243 -3.75 27.36 -6.17
C SER A 243 -4.67 28.54 -6.42
N GLU A 244 -5.35 28.56 -7.58
CA GLU A 244 -6.33 29.60 -7.94
C GLU A 244 -7.59 29.55 -7.07
N SER A 245 -7.90 28.37 -6.50
CA SER A 245 -8.99 28.24 -5.57
C SER A 245 -8.59 28.75 -4.20
N GLU A 246 -9.37 29.61 -3.57
CA GLU A 246 -9.12 30.07 -2.20
C GLU A 246 -9.24 28.95 -1.14
N LYS A 247 -9.54 27.72 -1.55
CA LYS A 247 -9.80 26.56 -0.71
C LYS A 247 -8.53 25.88 -0.17
N TRP A 248 -7.42 26.01 -0.88
CA TRP A 248 -6.19 25.30 -0.58
C TRP A 248 -5.03 26.24 -0.23
N ARG A 249 -4.09 25.75 0.53
CA ARG A 249 -2.80 26.36 0.80
C ARG A 249 -1.69 25.37 0.47
N SER A 250 -0.78 25.69 -0.43
CA SER A 250 0.38 24.86 -0.71
C SER A 250 1.34 24.81 0.48
N ILE A 251 1.82 23.62 0.83
CA ILE A 251 2.88 23.43 1.82
C ILE A 251 4.20 23.33 1.06
N THR A 252 5.10 24.29 1.30
CA THR A 252 6.28 24.52 0.46
C THR A 252 7.61 24.28 1.18
N ASP A 253 7.57 24.05 2.49
CA ASP A 253 8.71 24.00 3.42
C ASP A 253 9.08 22.55 3.83
N LEU A 254 8.93 21.60 2.89
CA LEU A 254 9.32 20.21 3.09
C LEU A 254 10.76 19.96 2.64
N GLU A 255 11.47 19.15 3.41
CA GLU A 255 12.77 18.60 3.03
C GLU A 255 12.56 17.43 2.08
N MET A 256 13.14 17.51 0.89
CA MET A 256 13.03 16.50 -0.14
C MET A 256 14.40 15.95 -0.53
N PRO A 257 14.47 14.73 -1.07
CA PRO A 257 15.73 14.18 -1.58
C PRO A 257 16.34 15.07 -2.66
N ILE A 258 17.67 15.07 -2.76
CA ILE A 258 18.39 15.89 -3.75
C ILE A 258 17.97 15.59 -5.19
N GLN A 259 17.50 14.38 -5.46
CA GLN A 259 16.98 13.96 -6.77
C GLN A 259 15.58 14.52 -7.07
N ALA A 260 14.91 15.11 -6.08
CA ALA A 260 13.61 15.71 -6.23
C ALA A 260 13.76 17.17 -6.68
N ARG A 261 13.58 17.43 -7.97
CA ARG A 261 13.61 18.78 -8.54
C ARG A 261 12.41 19.58 -8.02
N LYS A 262 12.67 20.68 -7.35
CA LYS A 262 11.63 21.60 -6.91
C LYS A 262 10.99 22.30 -8.12
N VAL A 263 9.68 22.25 -8.21
CA VAL A 263 8.85 23.01 -9.16
C VAL A 263 8.14 24.10 -8.37
N GLN A 264 8.33 25.35 -8.76
CA GLN A 264 7.61 26.46 -8.18
C GLN A 264 6.96 27.27 -9.30
N GLU A 265 5.65 27.35 -9.25
CA GLU A 265 4.85 28.06 -10.25
C GLU A 265 3.64 28.69 -9.53
N ALA A 266 3.32 29.94 -9.84
CA ALA A 266 2.32 30.71 -9.11
C ALA A 266 2.55 30.65 -7.60
N ASP A 267 1.51 30.33 -6.81
CA ASP A 267 1.54 30.25 -5.35
C ASP A 267 1.70 28.81 -4.83
N PHE A 268 2.19 27.86 -5.66
CA PHE A 268 2.41 26.49 -5.23
C PHE A 268 3.84 26.02 -5.41
N CYS A 269 4.17 24.98 -4.65
CA CYS A 269 5.39 24.22 -4.76
C CYS A 269 5.07 22.74 -4.92
N ALA A 270 5.82 22.09 -5.81
CA ALA A 270 5.78 20.64 -5.99
C ALA A 270 7.19 20.09 -6.20
N TRP A 271 7.32 18.78 -6.21
CA TRP A 271 8.58 18.09 -6.44
C TRP A 271 8.42 17.05 -7.52
N ARG A 272 9.43 16.97 -8.37
CA ARG A 272 9.45 16.08 -9.52
C ARG A 272 10.73 15.26 -9.52
N PHE A 273 10.58 13.96 -9.65
CA PHE A 273 11.67 13.04 -9.95
C PHE A 273 11.68 12.75 -11.44
N LEU A 274 12.84 12.82 -12.06
CA LEU A 274 12.99 12.60 -13.49
C LEU A 274 13.97 11.43 -13.74
N PRO A 275 13.71 10.57 -14.74
CA PRO A 275 14.47 9.33 -14.93
C PRO A 275 15.93 9.54 -15.32
N HIS A 276 16.33 10.73 -15.78
CA HIS A 276 17.72 11.06 -16.12
C HIS A 276 18.48 11.75 -14.98
N GLU A 277 17.80 12.10 -13.88
CA GLU A 277 18.41 12.76 -12.70
C GLU A 277 18.69 11.77 -11.55
N GLY A 278 18.25 10.53 -11.69
CA GLY A 278 18.45 9.53 -10.67
C GLY A 278 17.99 8.14 -11.09
N PRO A 279 18.16 7.14 -10.23
CA PRO A 279 17.78 5.76 -10.53
C PRO A 279 16.28 5.53 -10.57
N GLY A 280 15.47 6.45 -10.03
CA GLY A 280 14.01 6.38 -10.01
C GLY A 280 13.37 6.48 -11.39
N GLU A 281 12.09 6.09 -11.49
CA GLU A 281 11.38 6.03 -12.78
C GLU A 281 10.81 7.38 -13.20
N GLY A 282 10.21 8.06 -12.28
CA GLY A 282 9.52 9.33 -12.47
C GLY A 282 8.35 9.44 -11.50
N PHE A 283 8.30 10.57 -10.83
CA PHE A 283 7.30 10.77 -9.80
C PHE A 283 7.05 12.28 -9.62
N PHE A 284 5.83 12.63 -9.30
CA PHE A 284 5.43 13.98 -8.95
C PHE A 284 4.74 13.99 -7.60
N CYS A 285 5.03 14.99 -6.77
CA CYS A 285 4.40 15.14 -5.46
C CYS A 285 4.15 16.62 -5.16
N ALA A 286 2.94 16.93 -4.71
CA ALA A 286 2.55 18.24 -4.19
C ALA A 286 1.75 18.08 -2.90
N VAL A 287 1.90 19.02 -1.96
CA VAL A 287 1.25 18.92 -0.65
C VAL A 287 0.43 20.17 -0.39
N TRP A 288 -0.81 19.94 0.05
CA TRP A 288 -1.81 20.98 0.21
C TRP A 288 -2.53 20.87 1.56
N GLU A 289 -2.76 21.98 2.19
CA GLU A 289 -3.62 22.07 3.38
C GLU A 289 -4.98 22.65 3.00
N LYS A 290 -6.05 22.01 3.44
CA LYS A 290 -7.41 22.54 3.32
C LYS A 290 -7.56 23.75 4.24
N LYS A 291 -7.81 24.94 3.68
CA LYS A 291 -8.18 26.12 4.45
C LYS A 291 -9.55 25.90 5.13
N SER A 292 -9.87 26.71 6.13
CA SER A 292 -11.16 26.60 6.83
C SER A 292 -12.30 26.71 5.83
N SER A 293 -13.23 25.76 5.87
CA SER A 293 -14.46 25.86 5.08
C SER A 293 -15.38 26.93 5.63
N ASP A 294 -16.06 27.66 4.75
CA ASP A 294 -17.27 28.39 5.10
C ASP A 294 -18.30 27.38 5.62
N SER A 295 -18.75 27.56 6.85
CA SER A 295 -19.53 26.61 7.67
C SER A 295 -20.93 26.25 7.11
N ARG A 296 -21.22 26.47 5.82
CA ARG A 296 -22.57 26.43 5.24
C ARG A 296 -22.95 25.15 4.50
N GLU A 297 -22.05 24.21 4.23
CA GLU A 297 -22.40 22.98 3.49
C GLU A 297 -22.14 21.70 4.26
N ARG A 298 -22.75 21.54 5.44
CA ARG A 298 -22.89 20.21 6.06
C ARG A 298 -24.05 19.45 5.41
N LYS A 299 -23.92 19.03 4.16
CA LYS A 299 -24.80 18.00 3.61
C LYS A 299 -24.39 16.66 4.20
N ARG A 300 -25.13 16.18 5.20
CA ARG A 300 -25.08 14.75 5.57
C ARG A 300 -25.47 13.95 4.34
N PHE A 301 -24.53 13.29 3.74
CA PHE A 301 -24.81 12.24 2.76
C PHE A 301 -25.64 11.17 3.48
N LYS A 302 -26.88 10.99 3.08
CA LYS A 302 -27.64 9.79 3.43
C LYS A 302 -27.08 8.67 2.56
N SER A 303 -26.01 8.02 3.01
CA SER A 303 -25.66 6.70 2.48
C SER A 303 -26.82 5.77 2.83
N GLY A 304 -27.21 4.87 1.92
CA GLY A 304 -28.01 3.71 2.30
C GLY A 304 -27.17 2.96 3.34
N VAL A 305 -27.54 3.09 4.62
CA VAL A 305 -26.76 2.62 5.76
C VAL A 305 -26.53 1.13 5.60
N ARG A 306 -25.32 0.75 5.12
CA ARG A 306 -24.84 -0.62 5.24
C ARG A 306 -24.52 -0.79 6.72
N LYS A 307 -25.23 -1.70 7.40
CA LYS A 307 -24.91 -2.02 8.81
C LYS A 307 -23.47 -2.47 8.91
N LEU A 308 -22.81 -2.05 9.97
CA LEU A 308 -21.50 -2.59 10.34
C LEU A 308 -21.62 -4.11 10.47
N GLU A 309 -20.87 -4.82 9.65
CA GLU A 309 -20.85 -6.27 9.61
C GLU A 309 -19.95 -6.87 10.72
N TRP A 310 -19.21 -6.02 11.44
CA TRP A 310 -18.24 -6.42 12.45
C TRP A 310 -18.75 -6.21 13.89
N THR A 311 -18.63 -7.24 14.72
CA THR A 311 -19.02 -7.21 16.13
C THR A 311 -17.86 -7.70 17.01
N PRO A 312 -17.71 -7.19 18.26
CA PRO A 312 -16.71 -7.71 19.19
C PRO A 312 -16.96 -9.20 19.49
N LEU A 313 -15.87 -9.97 19.62
CA LEU A 313 -15.97 -11.37 20.05
C LEU A 313 -16.48 -11.50 21.48
N MET A 314 -17.39 -12.47 21.70
CA MET A 314 -17.82 -12.85 23.04
C MET A 314 -16.71 -13.61 23.79
N LYS A 315 -16.75 -13.61 25.13
CA LYS A 315 -15.70 -14.18 25.98
C LYS A 315 -15.38 -15.64 25.64
N LYS A 316 -16.38 -16.47 25.33
CA LYS A 316 -16.17 -17.90 24.97
C LYS A 316 -15.45 -18.04 23.63
N GLU A 317 -15.77 -17.22 22.64
CA GLU A 317 -15.15 -17.22 21.32
C GLU A 317 -13.70 -16.74 21.41
N LYS A 318 -13.44 -15.70 22.23
CA LYS A 318 -12.09 -15.23 22.51
C LYS A 318 -11.18 -16.33 23.03
N GLN A 319 -11.68 -17.22 23.89
CA GLN A 319 -10.88 -18.32 24.45
C GLN A 319 -10.38 -19.29 23.37
N GLU A 320 -11.22 -19.67 22.40
CA GLU A 320 -10.82 -20.57 21.31
C GLU A 320 -9.70 -19.97 20.42
N VAL A 321 -9.72 -18.65 20.23
CA VAL A 321 -8.68 -17.94 19.46
C VAL A 321 -7.44 -17.74 20.33
N ALA A 322 -7.62 -17.42 21.62
CA ALA A 322 -6.55 -17.16 22.58
C ALA A 322 -5.58 -18.35 22.74
N ASP A 323 -6.06 -19.58 22.59
CA ASP A 323 -5.21 -20.78 22.67
C ASP A 323 -4.14 -20.83 21.55
N LEU A 324 -4.33 -20.05 20.48
CA LEU A 324 -3.38 -19.93 19.37
C LEU A 324 -2.51 -18.65 19.45
N LEU A 325 -2.75 -17.80 20.45
CA LEU A 325 -2.09 -16.50 20.57
C LEU A 325 -1.18 -16.45 21.80
N SER A 326 -0.06 -15.75 21.67
CA SER A 326 0.84 -15.42 22.78
C SER A 326 0.25 -14.37 23.73
N VAL A 327 -0.69 -13.56 23.24
CA VAL A 327 -1.37 -12.48 23.97
C VAL A 327 -2.88 -12.65 23.81
N SER A 328 -3.60 -12.76 24.92
CA SER A 328 -5.05 -13.03 24.89
C SER A 328 -5.92 -11.76 25.02
N ASP A 329 -5.36 -10.67 25.54
CA ASP A 329 -6.10 -9.44 25.80
C ASP A 329 -5.90 -8.41 24.68
N ILE A 330 -6.36 -8.78 23.46
CA ILE A 330 -6.38 -7.89 22.29
C ILE A 330 -7.83 -7.69 21.81
N PRO A 331 -8.15 -6.52 21.24
CA PRO A 331 -9.47 -6.29 20.62
C PRO A 331 -9.68 -7.20 19.42
N MET A 332 -10.66 -8.11 19.52
CA MET A 332 -11.00 -9.04 18.45
C MET A 332 -12.42 -8.78 17.96
N TRP A 333 -12.57 -8.79 16.65
CA TRP A 333 -13.79 -8.48 15.93
C TRP A 333 -14.16 -9.64 15.00
N ARG A 334 -15.46 -9.90 14.83
CA ARG A 334 -15.98 -10.92 13.92
C ARG A 334 -16.99 -10.32 12.96
N ASN A 335 -16.92 -10.69 11.69
CA ASN A 335 -17.92 -10.33 10.69
C ASN A 335 -18.99 -11.42 10.49
N GLU A 336 -19.98 -11.15 9.64
CA GLU A 336 -21.10 -12.07 9.31
C GLU A 336 -20.60 -13.38 8.64
N HIS A 337 -19.42 -13.38 8.04
CA HIS A 337 -18.78 -14.56 7.43
C HIS A 337 -17.97 -15.38 8.43
N ASN A 338 -18.05 -15.05 9.74
CA ASN A 338 -17.27 -15.66 10.81
C ASN A 338 -15.75 -15.49 10.67
N GLU A 339 -15.31 -14.49 9.94
CA GLU A 339 -13.90 -14.08 9.91
C GLU A 339 -13.59 -13.27 11.16
N VAL A 340 -12.41 -13.51 11.74
CA VAL A 340 -11.94 -12.87 12.96
C VAL A 340 -10.73 -12.03 12.67
N SER A 341 -10.71 -10.83 13.21
CA SER A 341 -9.61 -9.88 13.05
C SER A 341 -9.22 -9.21 14.35
N TYR A 342 -7.95 -8.83 14.46
CA TYR A 342 -7.41 -7.96 15.49
C TYR A 342 -7.35 -6.53 14.93
N PHE A 343 -8.03 -5.59 15.60
CA PHE A 343 -8.06 -4.18 15.17
C PHE A 343 -8.10 -3.25 16.38
N LEU A 344 -7.26 -2.20 16.35
CA LEU A 344 -7.08 -1.28 17.48
C LEU A 344 -8.03 -0.08 17.50
N GLY A 345 -8.70 0.24 16.38
CA GLY A 345 -9.57 1.40 16.29
C GLY A 345 -11.01 1.15 16.76
N ASP A 346 -11.80 2.22 16.83
CA ASP A 346 -13.25 2.12 17.00
C ASP A 346 -13.90 1.92 15.63
N ILE A 347 -14.60 0.79 15.49
CA ILE A 347 -15.24 0.44 14.21
C ILE A 347 -16.45 1.32 13.91
N ALA A 348 -17.09 1.92 14.94
CA ALA A 348 -18.22 2.81 14.76
C ALA A 348 -17.87 4.09 13.95
N ASP A 349 -16.61 4.51 13.96
CA ASP A 349 -16.12 5.62 13.15
C ASP A 349 -16.22 5.36 11.63
N TRP A 350 -16.34 4.09 11.24
CA TRP A 350 -16.25 3.62 9.85
C TRP A 350 -17.56 3.05 9.32
N GLU A 351 -18.68 3.42 9.95
CA GLU A 351 -20.00 3.01 9.51
C GLU A 351 -20.30 3.47 8.07
N GLY A 352 -20.94 2.61 7.30
CA GLY A 352 -21.30 2.87 5.90
C GLY A 352 -20.20 2.54 4.87
N LEU A 353 -19.01 2.11 5.30
CA LEU A 353 -17.93 1.67 4.41
C LEU A 353 -18.05 0.19 4.03
N ASN A 354 -17.62 -0.13 2.82
CA ASN A 354 -17.46 -1.51 2.35
C ASN A 354 -16.08 -2.03 2.79
N ILE A 355 -15.99 -2.49 4.05
CA ILE A 355 -14.75 -3.00 4.65
C ILE A 355 -14.46 -4.40 4.08
N ARG A 356 -13.29 -4.56 3.47
CA ARG A 356 -12.78 -5.81 2.89
C ARG A 356 -11.81 -6.54 3.81
N GLN A 357 -11.05 -5.79 4.61
CA GLN A 357 -10.17 -6.33 5.65
C GLN A 357 -10.12 -5.34 6.81
N LEU A 358 -10.22 -5.86 8.02
CA LEU A 358 -10.12 -5.08 9.25
C LEU A 358 -8.86 -5.52 10.00
N GLY A 359 -7.89 -4.63 10.16
CA GLY A 359 -6.65 -4.91 10.88
C GLY A 359 -5.96 -6.18 10.41
N VAL A 360 -5.55 -7.00 11.38
CA VAL A 360 -4.85 -8.28 11.17
C VAL A 360 -5.85 -9.43 11.16
N PRO A 361 -6.01 -10.17 10.04
CA PRO A 361 -6.82 -11.37 10.00
C PRO A 361 -6.26 -12.45 10.92
N LEU A 362 -7.05 -12.92 11.90
CA LEU A 362 -6.66 -13.98 12.84
C LEU A 362 -7.14 -15.35 12.39
N GLY A 363 -8.25 -15.46 11.69
CA GLY A 363 -8.80 -16.72 11.22
C GLY A 363 -10.29 -16.67 10.96
N GLN A 364 -10.90 -17.86 10.83
CA GLN A 364 -12.31 -17.98 10.49
C GLN A 364 -12.91 -19.25 11.13
N TRP A 365 -14.15 -19.19 11.60
CA TRP A 365 -14.92 -20.39 11.96
C TRP A 365 -15.63 -20.96 10.73
N ILE A 366 -15.26 -22.19 10.35
CA ILE A 366 -15.97 -23.00 9.36
C ILE A 366 -16.80 -24.06 10.09
N LYS A 367 -16.17 -25.07 10.70
CA LYS A 367 -16.72 -26.02 11.67
C LYS A 367 -16.00 -25.88 13.02
N LYS A 368 -14.73 -25.58 12.95
CA LYS A 368 -13.81 -25.22 14.05
C LYS A 368 -13.04 -24.00 13.61
N PHE A 369 -12.40 -23.31 14.54
CA PHE A 369 -11.54 -22.18 14.19
C PHE A 369 -10.37 -22.64 13.33
N SER A 370 -10.17 -21.96 12.20
CA SER A 370 -9.05 -22.14 11.29
C SER A 370 -8.19 -20.88 11.32
N PRO A 371 -6.94 -20.95 11.81
CA PRO A 371 -6.08 -19.77 11.91
C PRO A 371 -5.64 -19.26 10.55
N HIS A 372 -5.43 -17.96 10.49
CA HIS A 372 -4.88 -17.25 9.33
C HIS A 372 -3.40 -16.95 9.51
N VAL A 373 -2.64 -16.83 8.42
CA VAL A 373 -1.21 -16.47 8.46
C VAL A 373 -0.95 -15.07 9.05
N GLY A 374 -1.96 -14.22 9.14
CA GLY A 374 -1.87 -12.93 9.82
C GLY A 374 -1.37 -13.04 11.27
N ILE A 375 -1.75 -14.09 11.99
CA ILE A 375 -1.22 -14.37 13.34
C ILE A 375 0.31 -14.51 13.31
N LEU A 376 0.84 -15.20 12.29
CA LEU A 376 2.29 -15.44 12.15
C LEU A 376 3.05 -14.18 11.71
N ARG A 377 2.40 -13.30 10.97
CA ARG A 377 3.00 -12.04 10.47
C ARG A 377 3.04 -10.94 11.54
N SER A 378 2.18 -11.04 12.54
CA SER A 378 2.11 -10.12 13.68
C SER A 378 2.86 -10.60 14.91
N ASP A 379 3.59 -11.72 14.81
CA ASP A 379 4.33 -12.37 15.91
C ASP A 379 3.42 -12.70 17.11
N LEU A 380 2.13 -12.94 16.84
CA LEU A 380 1.13 -13.25 17.86
C LEU A 380 0.96 -14.77 18.12
N ALA A 381 1.67 -15.64 17.40
CA ALA A 381 1.52 -17.10 17.56
C ALA A 381 2.02 -17.57 18.93
N ALA A 382 1.21 -18.38 19.60
CA ALA A 382 1.57 -18.92 20.92
C ALA A 382 2.83 -19.80 20.85
N GLU A 383 3.68 -19.72 21.87
CA GLU A 383 4.95 -20.45 21.93
C GLU A 383 4.78 -21.97 22.02
N ASN A 384 3.69 -22.44 22.63
CA ASN A 384 3.38 -23.85 22.82
C ASN A 384 2.92 -24.57 21.54
N ILE A 385 2.73 -23.87 20.42
CA ILE A 385 2.38 -24.51 19.15
C ILE A 385 3.63 -25.17 18.57
N THR A 386 3.47 -26.42 18.13
CA THR A 386 4.54 -27.16 17.47
C THR A 386 5.06 -26.44 16.24
N ARG A 387 6.36 -26.18 16.20
CA ARG A 387 7.06 -25.65 15.03
C ARG A 387 7.86 -26.76 14.37
N VAL A 388 7.78 -26.82 13.06
CA VAL A 388 8.46 -27.81 12.22
C VAL A 388 9.39 -27.06 11.27
N ASP A 389 10.70 -27.28 11.45
CA ASP A 389 11.69 -26.70 10.56
C ASP A 389 11.56 -27.29 9.16
N VAL A 390 11.55 -26.40 8.15
CA VAL A 390 11.46 -26.77 6.74
C VAL A 390 12.64 -26.24 5.97
N SER A 391 13.11 -27.03 5.00
CA SER A 391 14.16 -26.66 4.05
C SER A 391 13.69 -25.59 3.06
N ASP A 392 14.61 -25.03 2.28
CA ASP A 392 14.29 -24.07 1.21
C ASP A 392 13.32 -24.69 0.18
N GLU A 393 13.48 -25.96 -0.18
CA GLU A 393 12.63 -26.68 -1.12
C GLU A 393 11.23 -26.93 -0.55
N GLU A 394 11.15 -27.39 0.72
CA GLU A 394 9.87 -27.61 1.41
C GLU A 394 9.11 -26.29 1.63
N ALA A 395 9.80 -25.18 1.91
CA ALA A 395 9.19 -23.87 2.01
C ALA A 395 8.52 -23.48 0.69
N LEU A 396 9.20 -23.65 -0.44
CA LEU A 396 8.61 -23.39 -1.76
C LEU A 396 7.45 -24.33 -2.09
N THR A 397 7.54 -25.59 -1.69
CA THR A 397 6.45 -26.57 -1.82
C THR A 397 5.19 -26.10 -1.08
N LEU A 398 5.35 -25.64 0.16
CA LEU A 398 4.26 -25.06 0.94
C LEU A 398 3.72 -23.78 0.30
N LEU A 399 4.57 -22.89 -0.18
CA LEU A 399 4.14 -21.64 -0.85
C LEU A 399 3.42 -21.89 -2.19
N ARG A 400 3.61 -23.04 -2.83
CA ARG A 400 2.80 -23.51 -3.97
C ARG A 400 1.44 -24.09 -3.54
N GLY A 401 1.24 -24.31 -2.24
CA GLY A 401 0.01 -24.86 -1.70
C GLY A 401 -0.02 -26.38 -1.64
N GLU A 402 1.12 -27.04 -1.75
CA GLU A 402 1.26 -28.48 -1.66
C GLU A 402 1.45 -28.94 -0.20
N ASP A 403 1.03 -30.17 0.12
CA ASP A 403 1.22 -30.79 1.43
C ASP A 403 2.64 -31.37 1.55
N LEU A 404 3.18 -31.39 2.78
CA LEU A 404 4.43 -32.11 3.05
C LEU A 404 4.14 -33.53 3.54
N ARG A 405 4.83 -34.52 3.01
CA ARG A 405 4.75 -35.91 3.44
C ARG A 405 5.71 -36.18 4.60
N SER A 406 5.29 -37.02 5.52
CA SER A 406 6.12 -37.56 6.61
C SER A 406 6.19 -39.08 6.51
N THR A 407 7.31 -39.64 6.90
CA THR A 407 7.48 -41.10 7.06
C THR A 407 6.90 -41.61 8.34
N GLU A 408 6.61 -40.72 9.31
CA GLU A 408 6.08 -41.03 10.64
C GLU A 408 4.64 -40.51 10.79
N SER A 409 3.93 -41.12 11.76
CA SER A 409 2.61 -40.61 12.16
C SER A 409 2.75 -39.28 12.87
N LEU A 410 2.01 -38.27 12.41
CA LEU A 410 2.09 -36.90 12.90
C LEU A 410 1.08 -36.65 14.04
N PRO A 411 1.41 -35.74 14.98
CA PRO A 411 0.46 -35.32 15.99
C PRO A 411 -0.74 -34.64 15.33
N ALA A 412 -1.94 -34.96 15.79
CA ALA A 412 -3.15 -34.29 15.33
C ALA A 412 -3.19 -32.86 15.89
N GLY A 413 -3.52 -31.90 15.07
CA GLY A 413 -3.66 -30.48 15.48
C GLY A 413 -2.94 -29.50 14.55
N TRP A 414 -2.90 -28.26 15.02
CA TRP A 414 -2.20 -27.19 14.31
C TRP A 414 -0.71 -27.23 14.61
N ALA A 415 0.09 -26.98 13.60
CA ALA A 415 1.53 -26.77 13.67
C ALA A 415 1.91 -25.59 12.74
N ILE A 416 3.10 -25.09 12.91
CA ILE A 416 3.66 -24.01 12.12
C ILE A 416 4.87 -24.56 11.37
N ALA A 417 4.91 -24.38 10.05
CA ALA A 417 6.14 -24.55 9.28
C ALA A 417 7.07 -23.38 9.57
N GLN A 418 8.28 -23.67 10.02
CA GLN A 418 9.29 -22.65 10.32
C GLN A 418 10.44 -22.74 9.33
N TRP A 419 10.69 -21.65 8.61
CA TRP A 419 11.79 -21.53 7.65
C TRP A 419 12.87 -20.60 8.22
N LYS A 420 14.07 -21.12 8.45
CA LYS A 420 15.20 -20.35 9.01
C LYS A 420 14.82 -19.54 10.25
N GLY A 421 14.06 -20.16 11.16
CA GLY A 421 13.59 -19.53 12.40
C GLY A 421 12.41 -18.56 12.22
N ARG A 422 11.80 -18.46 11.03
CA ARG A 422 10.65 -17.60 10.73
C ARG A 422 9.39 -18.43 10.51
N ASP A 423 8.30 -18.08 11.15
CA ASP A 423 7.01 -18.77 11.05
C ASP A 423 6.37 -18.55 9.68
N LEU A 424 6.46 -19.54 8.78
CA LEU A 424 6.09 -19.41 7.36
C LEU A 424 4.60 -19.57 7.13
N THR A 425 4.00 -20.67 7.55
CA THR A 425 2.58 -20.96 7.36
C THR A 425 2.06 -21.97 8.38
N TRP A 426 0.74 -21.96 8.53
CA TRP A 426 0.03 -22.98 9.28
C TRP A 426 -0.01 -24.30 8.54
N MET A 427 0.17 -25.38 9.29
CA MET A 427 -0.02 -26.75 8.83
C MET A 427 -0.92 -27.50 9.80
N LYS A 428 -1.51 -28.60 9.35
CA LYS A 428 -2.29 -29.48 10.20
C LYS A 428 -1.86 -30.94 10.03
N GLY A 429 -1.52 -31.61 11.11
CA GLY A 429 -1.16 -33.02 11.08
C GLY A 429 -2.39 -33.89 10.74
N VAL A 430 -2.29 -34.68 9.65
CA VAL A 430 -3.32 -35.59 9.18
C VAL A 430 -2.66 -36.91 8.77
N GLN A 431 -2.73 -37.93 9.61
CA GLN A 431 -2.04 -39.20 9.42
C GLN A 431 -0.53 -39.03 9.26
N ASN A 432 0.01 -39.24 8.03
CA ASN A 432 1.43 -39.15 7.68
C ASN A 432 1.74 -37.96 6.75
N ARG A 433 0.93 -36.88 6.81
CA ARG A 433 1.16 -35.67 6.05
C ARG A 433 0.84 -34.43 6.85
N TRP A 434 1.55 -33.36 6.58
CA TRP A 434 1.23 -32.02 6.98
C TRP A 434 0.33 -31.38 5.92
N SER A 435 -0.96 -31.22 6.21
CA SER A 435 -1.87 -30.52 5.33
C SER A 435 -1.60 -29.02 5.37
N ASN A 436 -1.39 -28.42 4.23
CA ASN A 436 -1.00 -27.03 4.06
C ASN A 436 -2.18 -26.08 4.19
N HIS A 437 -2.02 -25.02 4.98
CA HIS A 437 -3.01 -23.95 5.18
C HIS A 437 -2.53 -22.56 4.71
N TYR A 438 -1.53 -22.51 3.82
CA TYR A 438 -1.14 -21.25 3.15
C TYR A 438 -2.31 -20.72 2.30
N PRO A 439 -2.62 -19.40 2.34
CA PRO A 439 -3.76 -18.83 1.64
C PRO A 439 -3.74 -19.16 0.14
N LYS A 440 -4.88 -19.63 -0.40
CA LYS A 440 -4.95 -20.12 -1.78
C LYS A 440 -4.62 -19.05 -2.82
N ASP A 441 -5.01 -17.81 -2.55
CA ASP A 441 -4.83 -16.69 -3.48
C ASP A 441 -3.39 -16.15 -3.50
N TRP A 442 -2.58 -16.46 -2.48
CA TRP A 442 -1.19 -16.04 -2.34
C TRP A 442 -0.18 -17.04 -2.90
N ARG A 443 -0.64 -18.20 -3.37
CA ARG A 443 0.22 -19.28 -3.84
C ARG A 443 1.02 -18.90 -5.05
N ILE A 444 2.25 -19.38 -5.12
CA ILE A 444 3.10 -19.31 -6.31
C ILE A 444 2.44 -20.10 -7.44
N ARG A 445 2.10 -19.44 -8.54
CA ARG A 445 1.38 -20.06 -9.68
C ARG A 445 2.29 -20.37 -10.86
N TYR A 446 3.42 -19.68 -10.97
CA TYR A 446 4.37 -19.81 -12.08
C TYR A 446 5.78 -19.90 -11.54
N LEU A 447 6.61 -20.75 -12.18
CA LEU A 447 8.06 -20.88 -11.93
C LEU A 447 8.81 -19.91 -12.82
#